data_7f6f248949043f086d079b137b634200
#
_entry.id   7f6f248949043f086d079b137b634200
#
_cell.length_a   1.000
_cell.length_b   1.000
_cell.length_c   1.000
_cell.angle_alpha   90.00
_cell.angle_beta   90.00
_cell.angle_gamma   90.00
#
_symmetry.space_group_name_H-M   'P 1'
#
loop_
_entity.id
_entity.type
_entity.pdbx_description
1 polymer ?
#
loop_
_entity_poly.entity_id
_entity_poly.type
_entity_poly.pdbx_seq_one_letter_code
_entity_poly.pdbx_strand_id
1 'polypeptide(L)'
;MLQEDVAQPRRHLLSRRSFRQRSRERDDRGWTLLHIGARKGDLKELFQVRRLLDEGMDVNVTAWGPKAQGATPLHLAAQGGHLRVMDELLERGANIDARTKGACGWTPLHNAAKERNKEAIKFLIESGAFLPPDINDHRFNPPLHYCPGLEWAYEIKRLQDESFSSSDTTCTSEN
;
A
#
# COMPACT_ATOMS: atom_id res chain seq x y z
N MET A 1 54.19 -30.31 3.68
CA MET A 1 52.71 -30.38 3.64
C MET A 1 52.19 -29.22 4.41
N LEU A 2 51.87 -28.16 3.70
CA LEU A 2 51.30 -26.91 4.25
C LEU A 2 49.77 -26.97 4.01
N GLN A 3 48.99 -27.06 5.09
CA GLN A 3 47.54 -26.90 5.06
C GLN A 3 47.24 -25.42 4.98
N GLU A 4 46.68 -24.99 3.88
CA GLU A 4 46.08 -23.66 3.74
C GLU A 4 44.74 -23.64 4.46
N ASP A 5 44.67 -22.97 5.60
CA ASP A 5 43.44 -22.55 6.24
C ASP A 5 42.76 -21.50 5.37
N VAL A 6 41.75 -21.93 4.57
CA VAL A 6 40.89 -21.01 3.84
C VAL A 6 39.95 -20.37 4.84
N ALA A 7 40.30 -19.22 5.35
CA ALA A 7 39.45 -18.36 6.15
C ALA A 7 38.24 -17.88 5.31
N GLN A 8 37.10 -18.45 5.55
CA GLN A 8 35.85 -17.94 4.96
C GLN A 8 35.53 -16.53 5.48
N PRO A 9 35.23 -15.58 4.63
CA PRO A 9 35.02 -14.20 5.05
C PRO A 9 33.71 -14.06 5.84
N ARG A 10 33.80 -13.45 7.02
CA ARG A 10 32.71 -13.06 7.93
C ARG A 10 31.79 -11.99 7.30
N ARG A 11 31.20 -12.23 6.14
CA ARG A 11 30.36 -11.26 5.41
C ARG A 11 28.94 -11.13 5.96
N HIS A 12 28.46 -12.06 6.80
CA HIS A 12 27.07 -12.11 7.22
C HIS A 12 26.71 -11.25 8.45
N LEU A 13 27.65 -10.89 9.29
CA LEU A 13 27.37 -10.15 10.54
C LEU A 13 27.33 -8.62 10.35
N LEU A 14 28.08 -8.09 9.40
CA LEU A 14 28.06 -6.65 9.08
C LEU A 14 26.76 -6.25 8.38
N SER A 15 26.15 -7.15 7.61
CA SER A 15 24.89 -6.93 6.89
C SER A 15 23.70 -6.70 7.83
N ARG A 16 23.55 -7.46 8.91
CA ARG A 16 22.40 -7.35 9.83
C ARG A 16 22.42 -6.07 10.69
N ARG A 17 23.58 -5.60 11.12
CA ARG A 17 23.70 -4.33 11.86
C ARG A 17 23.43 -3.14 10.96
N SER A 18 23.96 -3.14 9.75
CA SER A 18 23.73 -2.12 8.73
C SER A 18 22.25 -2.06 8.31
N PHE A 19 21.55 -3.22 8.23
CA PHE A 19 20.14 -3.28 7.89
C PHE A 19 19.24 -2.69 8.99
N ARG A 20 19.45 -3.07 10.27
CA ARG A 20 18.68 -2.53 11.39
C ARG A 20 18.85 -1.02 11.54
N GLN A 21 19.96 -0.46 11.12
CA GLN A 21 20.19 0.98 11.11
C GLN A 21 19.42 1.62 9.95
N ARG A 22 19.54 1.11 8.73
CA ARG A 22 18.80 1.60 7.55
C ARG A 22 17.28 1.53 7.68
N SER A 23 16.75 0.51 8.32
CA SER A 23 15.31 0.38 8.56
C SER A 23 14.74 1.43 9.52
N ARG A 24 15.60 2.07 10.33
CA ARG A 24 15.25 3.15 11.25
C ARG A 24 15.52 4.53 10.68
N GLU A 25 16.36 4.63 9.64
CA GLU A 25 16.66 5.89 8.99
C GLU A 25 15.41 6.47 8.34
N ARG A 26 15.17 7.73 8.58
CA ARG A 26 14.06 8.48 8.03
C ARG A 26 14.57 9.80 7.47
N ASP A 27 13.94 10.25 6.39
CA ASP A 27 14.21 11.56 5.85
C ASP A 27 13.53 12.68 6.68
N ASP A 28 13.71 13.93 6.29
CA ASP A 28 13.12 15.11 6.95
C ASP A 28 11.59 15.08 6.96
N ARG A 29 10.96 14.25 6.12
CA ARG A 29 9.51 14.00 6.08
C ARG A 29 9.08 12.87 7.02
N GLY A 30 10.03 12.23 7.70
CA GLY A 30 9.79 11.05 8.53
C GLY A 30 9.53 9.77 7.72
N TRP A 31 9.96 9.72 6.44
CA TRP A 31 9.78 8.59 5.54
C TRP A 31 10.98 7.65 5.61
N THR A 32 10.71 6.33 5.58
CA THR A 32 11.74 5.32 5.38
C THR A 32 12.03 5.13 3.89
N LEU A 33 13.10 4.38 3.57
CA LEU A 33 13.41 4.01 2.19
C LEU A 33 12.24 3.29 1.50
N LEU A 34 11.44 2.52 2.25
CA LEU A 34 10.26 1.84 1.72
C LEU A 34 9.17 2.84 1.30
N HIS A 35 8.96 3.91 2.07
CA HIS A 35 8.05 4.99 1.69
C HIS A 35 8.50 5.70 0.41
N ILE A 36 9.81 5.98 0.31
CA ILE A 36 10.38 6.67 -0.85
C ILE A 36 10.22 5.82 -2.11
N GLY A 37 10.56 4.52 -2.04
CA GLY A 37 10.39 3.58 -3.15
C GLY A 37 8.93 3.44 -3.57
N ALA A 38 8.02 3.33 -2.60
CA ALA A 38 6.59 3.25 -2.87
C ALA A 38 6.04 4.53 -3.54
N ARG A 39 6.55 5.70 -3.18
CA ARG A 39 6.10 6.98 -3.76
C ARG A 39 6.59 7.22 -5.18
N LYS A 40 7.79 6.73 -5.53
CA LYS A 40 8.37 6.88 -6.86
C LYS A 40 7.79 5.86 -7.85
N GLY A 41 7.67 4.60 -7.46
CA GLY A 41 6.90 3.56 -8.13
C GLY A 41 7.42 3.06 -9.49
N ASP A 42 8.61 3.46 -9.93
CA ASP A 42 9.20 2.94 -11.15
C ASP A 42 9.76 1.50 -10.96
N LEU A 43 10.18 0.84 -12.05
CA LEU A 43 10.69 -0.53 -11.99
C LEU A 43 11.93 -0.67 -11.09
N LYS A 44 12.77 0.35 -11.07
CA LYS A 44 13.97 0.38 -10.25
C LYS A 44 13.63 0.41 -8.76
N GLU A 45 12.65 1.23 -8.41
CA GLU A 45 12.14 1.35 -7.05
C GLU A 45 11.33 0.11 -6.64
N LEU A 46 10.63 -0.55 -7.56
CA LEU A 46 9.97 -1.83 -7.28
C LEU A 46 10.97 -2.90 -6.83
N PHE A 47 12.11 -3.02 -7.50
CA PHE A 47 13.19 -3.92 -7.06
C PHE A 47 13.73 -3.54 -5.68
N GLN A 48 13.86 -2.24 -5.42
CA GLN A 48 14.29 -1.74 -4.11
C GLN A 48 13.26 -2.07 -3.02
N VAL A 49 11.97 -1.89 -3.29
CA VAL A 49 10.87 -2.24 -2.39
C VAL A 49 10.92 -3.74 -2.05
N ARG A 50 10.99 -4.62 -3.06
CA ARG A 50 11.14 -6.07 -2.87
C ARG A 50 12.31 -6.41 -1.97
N ARG A 51 13.47 -5.86 -2.30
CA ARG A 51 14.70 -6.11 -1.53
C ARG A 51 14.54 -5.69 -0.07
N LEU A 52 13.98 -4.52 0.20
CA LEU A 52 13.78 -4.02 1.56
C LEU A 52 12.82 -4.92 2.35
N LEU A 53 11.77 -5.44 1.69
CA LEU A 53 10.83 -6.38 2.30
C LEU A 53 11.46 -7.75 2.54
N ASP A 54 12.27 -8.27 1.60
CA ASP A 54 13.03 -9.52 1.76
C ASP A 54 14.08 -9.44 2.88
N GLU A 55 14.66 -8.26 3.09
CA GLU A 55 15.56 -7.98 4.20
C GLU A 55 14.81 -7.88 5.55
N GLY A 56 13.47 -7.92 5.56
CA GLY A 56 12.63 -7.95 6.77
C GLY A 56 12.15 -6.57 7.25
N MET A 57 12.07 -5.57 6.37
CA MET A 57 11.45 -4.30 6.70
C MET A 57 9.93 -4.50 6.88
N ASP A 58 9.36 -3.87 7.91
CA ASP A 58 7.92 -3.91 8.16
C ASP A 58 7.16 -3.22 7.01
N VAL A 59 6.33 -3.99 6.31
CA VAL A 59 5.49 -3.50 5.20
C VAL A 59 4.50 -2.43 5.65
N ASN A 60 4.09 -2.46 6.92
CA ASN A 60 3.15 -1.51 7.53
C ASN A 60 3.83 -0.38 8.30
N VAL A 61 5.13 -0.18 8.08
CA VAL A 61 5.87 0.91 8.71
C VAL A 61 5.17 2.25 8.47
N THR A 62 5.02 3.06 9.52
CA THR A 62 4.32 4.35 9.42
C THR A 62 5.28 5.52 9.33
N ALA A 63 4.95 6.52 8.53
CA ALA A 63 5.66 7.79 8.48
C ALA A 63 5.38 8.63 9.75
N TRP A 64 6.36 9.44 10.18
CA TRP A 64 6.25 10.26 11.40
C TRP A 64 6.21 11.77 11.12
N GLY A 65 6.42 12.18 9.90
CA GLY A 65 6.45 13.59 9.52
C GLY A 65 5.08 14.27 9.65
N PRO A 66 5.03 15.57 9.89
CA PRO A 66 3.80 16.32 10.17
C PRO A 66 2.78 16.29 9.01
N LYS A 67 3.27 16.16 7.76
CA LYS A 67 2.41 16.14 6.56
C LYS A 67 1.87 14.76 6.20
N ALA A 68 2.43 13.68 6.78
CA ALA A 68 2.10 12.31 6.40
C ALA A 68 2.04 11.38 7.61
N GLN A 69 1.68 11.91 8.78
CA GLN A 69 1.70 11.18 10.03
C GLN A 69 0.81 9.93 9.98
N GLY A 70 1.41 8.77 10.18
CA GLY A 70 0.72 7.48 10.14
C GLY A 70 0.53 6.91 8.72
N ALA A 71 0.99 7.59 7.66
CA ALA A 71 0.94 7.03 6.31
C ALA A 71 1.86 5.81 6.20
N THR A 72 1.38 4.74 5.55
CA THR A 72 2.17 3.55 5.21
C THR A 72 2.71 3.65 3.78
N PRO A 73 3.65 2.79 3.38
CA PRO A 73 4.09 2.73 1.98
C PRO A 73 2.94 2.55 0.98
N LEU A 74 1.91 1.77 1.35
CA LEU A 74 0.73 1.56 0.51
C LEU A 74 -0.06 2.86 0.26
N HIS A 75 -0.16 3.77 1.24
CA HIS A 75 -0.76 5.10 1.03
C HIS A 75 -0.03 5.88 -0.07
N LEU A 76 1.30 5.85 -0.06
CA LEU A 76 2.11 6.59 -1.02
C LEU A 76 2.11 5.95 -2.42
N ALA A 77 2.10 4.62 -2.50
CA ALA A 77 1.94 3.89 -3.76
C ALA A 77 0.55 4.17 -4.38
N ALA A 78 -0.50 4.16 -3.58
CA ALA A 78 -1.87 4.48 -4.01
C ALA A 78 -1.99 5.94 -4.48
N GLN A 79 -1.36 6.87 -3.76
CA GLN A 79 -1.28 8.27 -4.15
C GLN A 79 -0.58 8.47 -5.51
N GLY A 80 0.48 7.69 -5.78
CA GLY A 80 1.21 7.73 -7.05
C GLY A 80 0.54 6.93 -8.18
N GLY A 81 -0.45 6.08 -7.89
CA GLY A 81 -1.06 5.18 -8.87
C GLY A 81 -0.16 4.02 -9.30
N HIS A 82 0.78 3.61 -8.45
CA HIS A 82 1.80 2.61 -8.76
C HIS A 82 1.30 1.18 -8.51
N LEU A 83 0.48 0.64 -9.41
CA LEU A 83 -0.22 -0.64 -9.25
C LEU A 83 0.71 -1.80 -8.92
N ARG A 84 1.85 -1.91 -9.58
CA ARG A 84 2.82 -2.99 -9.33
C ARG A 84 3.43 -2.95 -7.93
N VAL A 85 3.66 -1.74 -7.41
CA VAL A 85 4.16 -1.57 -6.04
C VAL A 85 3.05 -1.86 -5.04
N MET A 86 1.81 -1.44 -5.33
CA MET A 86 0.65 -1.74 -4.49
C MET A 86 0.43 -3.25 -4.38
N ASP A 87 0.50 -3.96 -5.51
CA ASP A 87 0.39 -5.41 -5.58
C ASP A 87 1.46 -6.11 -4.73
N GLU A 88 2.72 -5.77 -4.91
CA GLU A 88 3.83 -6.29 -4.10
C GLU A 88 3.65 -6.04 -2.60
N LEU A 89 3.21 -4.84 -2.23
CA LEU A 89 2.97 -4.51 -0.82
C LEU A 89 1.82 -5.34 -0.23
N LEU A 90 0.73 -5.54 -0.98
CA LEU A 90 -0.41 -6.35 -0.55
C LEU A 90 -0.05 -7.83 -0.44
N GLU A 91 0.71 -8.38 -1.39
CA GLU A 91 1.24 -9.76 -1.32
C GLU A 91 2.12 -10.00 -0.09
N ARG A 92 2.78 -8.96 0.40
CA ARG A 92 3.60 -8.99 1.62
C ARG A 92 2.82 -8.66 2.90
N GLY A 93 1.49 -8.59 2.84
CA GLY A 93 0.61 -8.38 3.98
C GLY A 93 0.45 -6.92 4.40
N ALA A 94 0.56 -5.97 3.46
CA ALA A 94 0.20 -4.60 3.74
C ALA A 94 -1.28 -4.49 4.14
N ASN A 95 -1.56 -3.72 5.18
CA ASN A 95 -2.93 -3.45 5.59
C ASN A 95 -3.59 -2.49 4.60
N ILE A 96 -4.52 -3.02 3.79
CA ILE A 96 -5.22 -2.27 2.74
C ILE A 96 -6.07 -1.12 3.29
N ASP A 97 -6.56 -1.26 4.53
CA ASP A 97 -7.39 -0.28 5.23
C ASP A 97 -6.65 0.47 6.34
N ALA A 98 -5.30 0.48 6.27
CA ALA A 98 -4.50 1.26 7.20
C ALA A 98 -4.94 2.72 7.23
N ARG A 99 -5.02 3.31 8.43
CA ARG A 99 -5.46 4.69 8.61
C ARG A 99 -4.32 5.61 9.03
N THR A 100 -4.26 6.79 8.40
CA THR A 100 -3.37 7.86 8.85
C THR A 100 -3.82 8.42 10.21
N LYS A 101 -2.93 9.07 10.93
CA LYS A 101 -3.23 9.68 12.25
C LYS A 101 -3.90 11.05 12.14
N GLY A 102 -4.28 11.51 10.95
CA GLY A 102 -4.99 12.77 10.75
C GLY A 102 -6.46 12.70 11.23
N ALA A 103 -7.12 13.85 11.27
CA ALA A 103 -8.48 13.98 11.79
C ALA A 103 -9.52 13.06 11.12
N CYS A 104 -9.35 12.77 9.82
CA CYS A 104 -10.27 11.91 9.06
C CYS A 104 -9.77 10.45 8.92
N GLY A 105 -8.53 10.14 9.36
CA GLY A 105 -7.98 8.79 9.26
C GLY A 105 -8.01 8.24 7.82
N TRP A 106 -7.31 8.89 6.90
CA TRP A 106 -7.31 8.52 5.49
C TRP A 106 -6.74 7.13 5.27
N THR A 107 -7.37 6.36 4.38
CA THR A 107 -6.89 5.06 3.90
C THR A 107 -6.15 5.21 2.58
N PRO A 108 -5.42 4.18 2.10
CA PRO A 108 -4.82 4.19 0.76
C PRO A 108 -5.84 4.52 -0.34
N LEU A 109 -7.08 4.03 -0.22
CA LEU A 109 -8.17 4.33 -1.14
C LEU A 109 -8.50 5.83 -1.20
N HIS A 110 -8.54 6.51 -0.05
CA HIS A 110 -8.73 7.96 -0.01
C HIS A 110 -7.59 8.73 -0.67
N ASN A 111 -6.33 8.25 -0.52
CA ASN A 111 -5.19 8.86 -1.19
C ASN A 111 -5.26 8.71 -2.71
N ALA A 112 -5.64 7.53 -3.22
CA ALA A 112 -5.88 7.30 -4.64
C ALA A 112 -7.01 8.18 -5.18
N ALA A 113 -8.10 8.31 -4.44
CA ALA A 113 -9.26 9.12 -4.80
C ALA A 113 -8.94 10.62 -4.81
N LYS A 114 -8.15 11.10 -3.86
CA LYS A 114 -7.67 12.50 -3.84
C LYS A 114 -6.92 12.88 -5.11
N GLU A 115 -6.04 12.01 -5.55
CA GLU A 115 -5.23 12.21 -6.77
C GLU A 115 -5.98 11.80 -8.05
N ARG A 116 -7.25 11.34 -7.94
CA ARG A 116 -8.10 10.90 -9.05
C ARG A 116 -7.51 9.75 -9.87
N ASN A 117 -6.74 8.85 -9.24
CA ASN A 117 -6.16 7.67 -9.88
C ASN A 117 -7.20 6.55 -9.99
N LYS A 118 -7.99 6.53 -11.08
CA LYS A 118 -9.07 5.54 -11.30
C LYS A 118 -8.57 4.10 -11.24
N GLU A 119 -7.42 3.82 -11.83
CA GLU A 119 -6.82 2.50 -11.88
C GLU A 119 -6.44 2.01 -10.47
N ALA A 120 -5.86 2.89 -9.65
CA ALA A 120 -5.52 2.56 -8.27
C ALA A 120 -6.77 2.38 -7.40
N ILE A 121 -7.80 3.21 -7.60
CA ILE A 121 -9.10 3.07 -6.93
C ILE A 121 -9.70 1.70 -7.26
N LYS A 122 -9.79 1.36 -8.56
CA LYS A 122 -10.32 0.08 -9.04
C LYS A 122 -9.54 -1.09 -8.44
N PHE A 123 -8.22 -1.04 -8.52
CA PHE A 123 -7.33 -2.07 -7.96
C PHE A 123 -7.57 -2.30 -6.46
N LEU A 124 -7.66 -1.22 -5.67
CA LEU A 124 -7.90 -1.34 -4.23
C LEU A 124 -9.27 -1.93 -3.91
N ILE A 125 -10.33 -1.55 -4.64
CA ILE A 125 -11.66 -2.12 -4.43
C ILE A 125 -11.68 -3.60 -4.80
N GLU A 126 -11.06 -3.98 -5.93
CA GLU A 126 -10.92 -5.38 -6.36
C GLU A 126 -10.09 -6.21 -5.36
N SER A 127 -9.15 -5.58 -4.68
CA SER A 127 -8.34 -6.19 -3.61
C SER A 127 -9.06 -6.23 -2.25
N GLY A 128 -10.30 -5.75 -2.16
CA GLY A 128 -11.13 -5.82 -0.94
C GLY A 128 -11.00 -4.63 0.01
N ALA A 129 -10.58 -3.46 -0.47
CA ALA A 129 -10.57 -2.25 0.37
C ALA A 129 -11.97 -1.92 0.90
N PHE A 130 -12.03 -1.59 2.18
CA PHE A 130 -13.29 -1.24 2.82
C PHE A 130 -13.82 0.10 2.34
N LEU A 131 -15.10 0.11 1.96
CA LEU A 131 -15.90 1.30 1.70
C LEU A 131 -17.11 1.29 2.62
N PRO A 132 -17.33 2.35 3.42
CA PRO A 132 -18.57 2.46 4.20
C PRO A 132 -19.79 2.53 3.27
N PRO A 133 -20.97 2.15 3.75
CA PRO A 133 -22.19 2.14 2.90
C PRO A 133 -22.63 3.54 2.48
N ASP A 134 -22.32 4.57 3.27
CA ASP A 134 -22.66 5.96 2.98
C ASP A 134 -21.40 6.78 2.67
N ILE A 135 -21.36 7.37 1.49
CA ILE A 135 -20.28 8.24 1.05
C ILE A 135 -20.13 9.49 1.94
N ASN A 136 -21.21 9.95 2.56
CA ASN A 136 -21.23 11.11 3.42
C ASN A 136 -20.96 10.77 4.90
N ASP A 137 -20.64 9.54 5.23
CA ASP A 137 -20.28 9.17 6.60
C ASP A 137 -18.89 9.74 6.99
N HIS A 138 -18.93 10.93 7.57
CA HIS A 138 -17.72 11.67 7.98
C HIS A 138 -16.87 10.99 9.06
N ARG A 139 -17.34 9.90 9.67
CA ARG A 139 -16.53 9.08 10.59
C ARG A 139 -15.47 8.28 9.84
N PHE A 140 -15.74 7.97 8.57
CA PHE A 140 -14.90 7.11 7.74
C PHE A 140 -14.37 7.82 6.50
N ASN A 141 -15.14 8.73 5.92
CA ASN A 141 -14.81 9.42 4.69
C ASN A 141 -14.48 10.89 4.94
N PRO A 142 -13.43 11.42 4.30
CA PRO A 142 -13.21 12.86 4.27
C PRO A 142 -14.31 13.54 3.41
N PRO A 143 -14.59 14.82 3.64
CA PRO A 143 -15.48 15.58 2.76
C PRO A 143 -15.06 15.48 1.30
N LEU A 144 -16.03 15.36 0.38
CA LEU A 144 -15.79 15.13 -1.05
C LEU A 144 -14.89 16.18 -1.71
N HIS A 145 -14.93 17.43 -1.24
CA HIS A 145 -14.07 18.48 -1.78
C HIS A 145 -12.57 18.22 -1.54
N TYR A 146 -12.21 17.44 -0.50
CA TYR A 146 -10.83 17.00 -0.27
C TYR A 146 -10.49 15.69 -1.02
N CYS A 147 -11.50 14.94 -1.41
CA CYS A 147 -11.35 13.62 -2.01
C CYS A 147 -12.27 13.45 -3.23
N PRO A 148 -12.09 14.24 -4.30
CA PRO A 148 -13.03 14.34 -5.42
C PRO A 148 -13.21 13.05 -6.22
N GLY A 149 -12.28 12.10 -6.14
CA GLY A 149 -12.39 10.80 -6.80
C GLY A 149 -13.12 9.73 -5.98
N LEU A 150 -13.61 10.06 -4.78
CA LEU A 150 -14.27 9.08 -3.92
C LEU A 150 -15.59 8.58 -4.52
N GLU A 151 -16.30 9.41 -5.27
CA GLU A 151 -17.52 9.02 -5.99
C GLU A 151 -17.27 7.85 -6.95
N TRP A 152 -16.11 7.84 -7.62
CA TRP A 152 -15.74 6.74 -8.52
C TRP A 152 -15.56 5.42 -7.77
N ALA A 153 -15.06 5.46 -6.54
CA ALA A 153 -14.92 4.27 -5.72
C ALA A 153 -16.28 3.62 -5.44
N TYR A 154 -17.28 4.43 -5.12
CA TYR A 154 -18.65 3.95 -4.92
C TYR A 154 -19.30 3.46 -6.21
N GLU A 155 -19.07 4.13 -7.33
CA GLU A 155 -19.55 3.69 -8.64
C GLU A 155 -18.92 2.36 -9.07
N ILE A 156 -17.61 2.21 -8.93
CA ILE A 156 -16.90 0.96 -9.25
C ILE A 156 -17.42 -0.18 -8.38
N LYS A 157 -17.59 0.04 -7.07
CA LYS A 157 -18.15 -0.97 -6.17
C LYS A 157 -19.55 -1.38 -6.55
N ARG A 158 -20.43 -0.42 -6.88
CA ARG A 158 -21.78 -0.70 -7.34
C ARG A 158 -21.80 -1.59 -8.59
N LEU A 159 -20.96 -1.28 -9.58
CA LEU A 159 -20.85 -2.06 -10.81
C LEU A 159 -20.35 -3.49 -10.55
N GLN A 160 -19.46 -3.67 -9.57
CA GLN A 160 -19.01 -5.00 -9.17
C GLN A 160 -20.14 -5.80 -8.52
N ASP A 161 -20.87 -5.19 -7.58
CA ASP A 161 -21.98 -5.83 -6.89
C ASP A 161 -23.12 -6.23 -7.87
N GLU A 162 -23.40 -5.39 -8.89
CA GLU A 162 -24.36 -5.69 -9.96
C GLU A 162 -23.90 -6.88 -10.84
N SER A 163 -22.59 -6.99 -11.12
CA SER A 163 -22.04 -8.10 -11.91
C SER A 163 -22.11 -9.45 -11.19
N PHE A 164 -21.97 -9.46 -9.87
CA PHE A 164 -22.12 -10.67 -9.05
C PHE A 164 -23.58 -11.14 -8.96
N SER A 165 -24.56 -10.24 -8.86
CA SER A 165 -25.96 -10.59 -8.78
C SER A 165 -26.55 -11.13 -10.10
N SER A 166 -25.90 -10.85 -11.24
CA SER A 166 -26.32 -11.35 -12.57
C SER A 166 -25.89 -12.77 -12.87
N SER A 167 -24.94 -13.33 -12.14
CA SER A 167 -24.38 -14.68 -12.37
C SER A 167 -25.14 -15.81 -11.64
N ASP A 168 -26.03 -15.48 -10.71
CA ASP A 168 -26.77 -16.49 -9.93
C ASP A 168 -28.15 -16.87 -10.50
N THR A 169 -28.51 -16.41 -11.73
CA THR A 169 -29.86 -16.65 -12.29
C THR A 169 -29.89 -17.71 -13.39
N THR A 170 -28.92 -18.65 -13.42
CA THR A 170 -28.99 -19.79 -14.37
C THR A 170 -28.79 -21.12 -13.67
N CYS A 171 -29.73 -21.52 -12.82
CA CYS A 171 -29.94 -22.94 -12.46
C CYS A 171 -31.30 -23.09 -11.81
N THR A 172 -32.37 -23.15 -12.61
CA THR A 172 -33.53 -24.01 -12.35
C THR A 172 -34.52 -23.90 -13.49
N SER A 173 -34.50 -24.85 -14.38
CA SER A 173 -35.68 -25.52 -14.91
C SER A 173 -35.28 -26.49 -16.00
N GLU A 174 -35.16 -27.73 -15.65
CA GLU A 174 -35.62 -28.82 -16.50
C GLU A 174 -36.07 -29.98 -15.61
N ASN A 175 -37.32 -30.14 -15.60
CA ASN A 175 -38.03 -31.37 -15.26
C ASN A 175 -38.21 -32.18 -16.48
#